data_2b2ae82e71cd61091e29c29e01388a76
#
_entry.id   2b2ae82e71cd61091e29c29e01388a76
#
_cell.length_a   1.000
_cell.length_b   1.000
_cell.length_c   1.000
_cell.angle_alpha   90.00
_cell.angle_beta   90.00
_cell.angle_gamma   90.00
#
_symmetry.space_group_name_H-M   'P 1'
#
loop_
_entity.id
_entity.type
_entity.pdbx_description
1 polymer ?
#
loop_
_entity_poly.entity_id
_entity_poly.type
_entity_poly.pdbx_seq_one_letter_code
_entity_poly.pdbx_strand_id
1 'polypeptide(L)'
;MTAVSTKTLVVALYVVHTVLELVLGFIKLRGTYSGMTPPPGAERFVRHHGVSLLALALLGGLALRGRSSLPPHDRLCHTDTGSVVSTALAFFHAGAVLVMLHAVLTTGTGLNVVLLHTPFAVAFTWHVRINTYDRDSKYDPNDRRTW
;
A
#
# COMPACT_ATOMS: atom_id res chain seq x y z
N MET A 1 4.59 16.22 -24.49
CA MET A 1 4.30 15.22 -23.45
C MET A 1 3.64 15.95 -22.28
N THR A 2 2.38 15.71 -22.02
CA THR A 2 1.67 16.29 -20.87
C THR A 2 2.18 15.63 -19.58
N ALA A 3 2.71 16.43 -18.65
CA ALA A 3 3.14 15.94 -17.35
C ALA A 3 1.94 15.32 -16.60
N VAL A 4 2.08 14.08 -16.17
CA VAL A 4 1.05 13.41 -15.34
C VAL A 4 0.98 14.14 -14.01
N SER A 5 -0.22 14.55 -13.59
CA SER A 5 -0.35 15.29 -12.34
C SER A 5 -0.09 14.38 -11.14
N THR A 6 0.51 14.92 -10.07
CA THR A 6 0.72 14.23 -8.79
C THR A 6 -0.58 13.61 -8.27
N LYS A 7 -1.71 14.29 -8.45
CA LYS A 7 -3.06 13.82 -8.09
C LYS A 7 -3.42 12.50 -8.78
N THR A 8 -3.17 12.42 -10.07
CA THR A 8 -3.41 11.20 -10.87
C THR A 8 -2.50 10.06 -10.43
N LEU A 9 -1.23 10.36 -10.14
CA LEU A 9 -0.27 9.34 -9.67
C LEU A 9 -0.67 8.73 -8.33
N VAL A 10 -1.09 9.55 -7.37
CA VAL A 10 -1.54 9.06 -6.06
C VAL A 10 -2.77 8.15 -6.19
N VAL A 11 -3.79 8.59 -6.95
CA VAL A 11 -4.99 7.75 -7.15
C VAL A 11 -4.63 6.44 -7.86
N ALA A 12 -3.81 6.52 -8.92
CA ALA A 12 -3.37 5.33 -9.65
C ALA A 12 -2.59 4.35 -8.75
N LEU A 13 -1.71 4.84 -7.88
CA LEU A 13 -0.98 4.03 -6.91
C LEU A 13 -1.95 3.19 -6.05
N TYR A 14 -2.97 3.82 -5.47
CA TYR A 14 -3.94 3.12 -4.63
C TYR A 14 -4.81 2.14 -5.41
N VAL A 15 -5.23 2.49 -6.63
CA VAL A 15 -6.02 1.58 -7.49
C VAL A 15 -5.19 0.35 -7.85
N VAL A 16 -3.97 0.53 -8.35
CA VAL A 16 -3.08 -0.57 -8.74
C VAL A 16 -2.76 -1.46 -7.54
N HIS A 17 -2.41 -0.86 -6.40
CA HIS A 17 -2.16 -1.60 -5.16
C HIS A 17 -3.39 -2.42 -4.73
N THR A 18 -4.56 -1.79 -4.64
CA THR A 18 -5.81 -2.45 -4.21
C THR A 18 -6.15 -3.64 -5.10
N VAL A 19 -6.07 -3.47 -6.43
CA VAL A 19 -6.36 -4.55 -7.39
C VAL A 19 -5.35 -5.69 -7.27
N LEU A 20 -4.07 -5.36 -7.17
CA LEU A 20 -3.00 -6.35 -7.04
C LEU A 20 -3.14 -7.19 -5.76
N GLU A 21 -3.34 -6.52 -4.62
CA GLU A 21 -3.50 -7.21 -3.32
C GLU A 21 -4.79 -8.04 -3.28
N LEU A 22 -5.86 -7.58 -3.93
CA LEU A 22 -7.10 -8.33 -4.07
C LEU A 22 -6.87 -9.64 -4.84
N VAL A 23 -6.24 -9.56 -6.01
CA VAL A 23 -5.96 -10.72 -6.86
C VAL A 23 -5.03 -11.70 -6.16
N LEU A 24 -3.90 -11.22 -5.62
CA LEU A 24 -2.93 -12.06 -4.91
C LEU A 24 -3.54 -12.66 -3.63
N GLY A 25 -4.36 -11.92 -2.92
CA GLY A 25 -5.06 -12.39 -1.72
C GLY A 25 -5.97 -13.58 -2.04
N PHE A 26 -6.78 -13.50 -3.08
CA PHE A 26 -7.64 -14.62 -3.50
C PHE A 26 -6.84 -15.83 -3.99
N ILE A 27 -5.75 -15.64 -4.74
CA ILE A 27 -4.86 -16.73 -5.15
C ILE A 27 -4.32 -17.47 -3.92
N LYS A 28 -3.82 -16.73 -2.93
CA LYS A 28 -3.25 -17.32 -1.70
C LYS A 28 -4.29 -17.95 -0.80
N LEU A 29 -5.53 -17.44 -0.75
CA LEU A 29 -6.63 -18.10 -0.02
C LEU A 29 -6.93 -19.50 -0.53
N ARG A 30 -6.71 -19.76 -1.82
CA ARG A 30 -6.82 -21.11 -2.39
C ARG A 30 -5.70 -22.05 -1.94
N GLY A 31 -4.73 -21.56 -1.17
CA GLY A 31 -3.59 -22.34 -0.68
C GLY A 31 -2.50 -22.53 -1.73
N THR A 32 -2.51 -21.74 -2.81
CA THR A 32 -1.48 -21.82 -3.86
C THR A 32 -0.50 -20.66 -3.72
N TYR A 33 0.76 -20.91 -4.08
CA TYR A 33 1.81 -19.90 -4.12
C TYR A 33 2.37 -19.85 -5.54
N SER A 34 2.09 -18.76 -6.28
CA SER A 34 2.57 -18.56 -7.66
C SER A 34 2.33 -19.77 -8.57
N GLY A 35 1.17 -20.46 -8.45
CA GLY A 35 0.87 -21.67 -9.22
C GLY A 35 1.53 -22.94 -8.71
N MET A 36 2.35 -22.87 -7.66
CA MET A 36 3.00 -24.03 -7.03
C MET A 36 2.25 -24.48 -5.79
N THR A 37 2.22 -25.78 -5.55
CA THR A 37 1.75 -26.35 -4.29
C THR A 37 2.78 -26.07 -3.20
N PRO A 38 2.39 -25.42 -2.08
CA PRO A 38 3.33 -25.18 -1.01
C PRO A 38 3.76 -26.51 -0.35
N PRO A 39 4.92 -26.55 0.32
CA PRO A 39 5.34 -27.69 1.08
C PRO A 39 4.26 -28.12 2.11
N PRO A 40 4.18 -29.40 2.48
CA PRO A 40 3.26 -29.86 3.51
C PRO A 40 3.37 -29.03 4.80
N GLY A 41 2.24 -28.57 5.32
CA GLY A 41 2.17 -27.70 6.51
C GLY A 41 2.32 -26.20 6.26
N ALA A 42 2.82 -25.77 5.10
CA ALA A 42 2.93 -24.34 4.75
C ALA A 42 1.62 -23.73 4.24
N GLU A 43 0.63 -24.52 3.86
CA GLU A 43 -0.66 -24.05 3.32
C GLU A 43 -1.36 -23.06 4.26
N ARG A 44 -1.30 -23.31 5.57
CA ARG A 44 -1.90 -22.44 6.57
C ARG A 44 -1.28 -21.03 6.51
N PHE A 45 0.04 -20.94 6.42
CA PHE A 45 0.75 -19.66 6.32
C PHE A 45 0.42 -18.94 5.02
N VAL A 46 0.31 -19.67 3.90
CA VAL A 46 -0.08 -19.09 2.61
C VAL A 46 -1.49 -18.49 2.69
N ARG A 47 -2.44 -19.20 3.30
CA ARG A 47 -3.82 -18.71 3.49
C ARG A 47 -3.87 -17.50 4.43
N HIS A 48 -3.14 -17.51 5.55
CA HIS A 48 -3.03 -16.35 6.44
C HIS A 48 -2.47 -15.12 5.72
N HIS A 49 -1.44 -15.31 4.90
CA HIS A 49 -0.93 -14.24 4.06
C HIS A 49 -1.99 -13.73 3.07
N GLY A 50 -2.79 -14.63 2.48
CA GLY A 50 -3.93 -14.24 1.63
C GLY A 50 -4.93 -13.34 2.36
N VAL A 51 -5.30 -13.66 3.60
CA VAL A 51 -6.17 -12.81 4.43
C VAL A 51 -5.54 -11.43 4.67
N SER A 52 -4.23 -11.37 4.95
CA SER A 52 -3.52 -10.10 5.14
C SER A 52 -3.55 -9.22 3.89
N LEU A 53 -3.33 -9.81 2.70
CA LEU A 53 -3.40 -9.09 1.44
C LEU A 53 -4.82 -8.55 1.16
N LEU A 54 -5.86 -9.34 1.45
CA LEU A 54 -7.25 -8.87 1.32
C LEU A 54 -7.57 -7.73 2.30
N ALA A 55 -7.03 -7.76 3.51
CA ALA A 55 -7.18 -6.67 4.46
C ALA A 55 -6.51 -5.38 3.94
N LEU A 56 -5.33 -5.48 3.32
CA LEU A 56 -4.64 -4.34 2.70
C LEU A 56 -5.40 -3.82 1.48
N ALA A 57 -5.96 -4.72 0.65
CA ALA A 57 -6.82 -4.33 -0.47
C ALA A 57 -8.07 -3.58 0.02
N LEU A 58 -8.71 -4.07 1.08
CA LEU A 58 -9.85 -3.40 1.71
C LEU A 58 -9.46 -2.02 2.24
N LEU A 59 -8.33 -1.91 2.92
CA LEU A 59 -7.82 -0.65 3.45
C LEU A 59 -7.60 0.38 2.33
N GLY A 60 -6.93 0.00 1.25
CA GLY A 60 -6.73 0.84 0.06
C GLY A 60 -8.05 1.22 -0.62
N GLY A 61 -8.96 0.27 -0.78
CA GLY A 61 -10.28 0.48 -1.37
C GLY A 61 -11.16 1.43 -0.53
N LEU A 62 -11.15 1.31 0.79
CA LEU A 62 -11.87 2.21 1.70
C LEU A 62 -11.28 3.62 1.67
N ALA A 63 -9.97 3.77 1.56
CA ALA A 63 -9.33 5.07 1.41
C ALA A 63 -9.73 5.76 0.10
N LEU A 64 -9.80 5.00 -1.01
CA LEU A 64 -10.28 5.50 -2.30
C LEU A 64 -11.77 5.88 -2.26
N ARG A 65 -12.60 5.02 -1.67
CA ARG A 65 -14.06 5.21 -1.64
C ARG A 65 -14.47 6.34 -0.72
N GLY A 66 -13.94 6.41 0.52
CA GLY A 66 -14.23 7.40 1.56
C GLY A 66 -15.72 7.80 1.68
N ARG A 67 -16.15 8.26 2.82
CA ARG A 67 -17.51 8.84 2.99
C ARG A 67 -17.54 10.36 2.76
N SER A 68 -16.40 10.97 2.49
CA SER A 68 -16.29 12.41 2.25
C SER A 68 -16.79 12.79 0.86
N SER A 69 -17.39 13.96 0.72
CA SER A 69 -17.71 14.58 -0.57
C SER A 69 -16.47 15.02 -1.37
N LEU A 70 -15.29 14.93 -0.76
CA LEU A 70 -14.03 15.28 -1.41
C LEU A 70 -13.69 14.32 -2.57
N PRO A 71 -13.06 14.81 -3.64
CA PRO A 71 -12.50 13.96 -4.68
C PRO A 71 -11.50 12.93 -4.11
N PRO A 72 -11.30 11.75 -4.76
CA PRO A 72 -10.44 10.71 -4.23
C PRO A 72 -9.03 11.17 -3.84
N HIS A 73 -8.39 12.01 -4.65
CA HIS A 73 -7.04 12.50 -4.36
C HIS A 73 -7.01 13.42 -3.14
N ASP A 74 -8.01 14.29 -2.94
CA ASP A 74 -8.06 15.18 -1.77
C ASP A 74 -8.27 14.37 -0.49
N ARG A 75 -9.04 13.29 -0.56
CA ARG A 75 -9.19 12.34 0.56
C ARG A 75 -7.87 11.66 0.92
N LEU A 76 -7.09 11.26 -0.08
CA LEU A 76 -5.82 10.58 0.13
C LEU A 76 -4.72 11.53 0.61
N CYS A 77 -4.71 12.78 0.10
CA CYS A 77 -3.60 13.72 0.35
C CYS A 77 -3.88 14.74 1.45
N HIS A 78 -5.14 14.96 1.85
CA HIS A 78 -5.50 16.07 2.74
C HIS A 78 -6.36 15.63 3.95
N THR A 79 -6.40 14.33 4.26
CA THR A 79 -7.12 13.82 5.44
C THR A 79 -6.21 12.96 6.32
N ASP A 80 -6.52 12.92 7.61
CA ASP A 80 -5.83 12.04 8.55
C ASP A 80 -5.98 10.56 8.15
N THR A 81 -7.14 10.18 7.62
CA THR A 81 -7.37 8.83 7.11
C THR A 81 -6.39 8.50 5.98
N GLY A 82 -6.19 9.40 5.01
CA GLY A 82 -5.21 9.22 3.95
C GLY A 82 -3.79 9.11 4.49
N SER A 83 -3.44 9.93 5.48
CA SER A 83 -2.13 9.89 6.13
C SER A 83 -1.89 8.57 6.87
N VAL A 84 -2.85 8.11 7.66
CA VAL A 84 -2.74 6.84 8.40
C VAL A 84 -2.63 5.66 7.44
N VAL A 85 -3.47 5.62 6.39
CA VAL A 85 -3.45 4.53 5.41
C VAL A 85 -2.14 4.51 4.64
N SER A 86 -1.65 5.66 4.14
CA SER A 86 -0.38 5.71 3.41
C SER A 86 0.80 5.28 4.29
N THR A 87 0.82 5.68 5.56
CA THR A 87 1.86 5.29 6.52
C THR A 87 1.82 3.79 6.79
N ALA A 88 0.63 3.22 7.01
CA ALA A 88 0.48 1.78 7.23
C ALA A 88 0.94 0.97 6.02
N LEU A 89 0.58 1.39 4.80
CA LEU A 89 1.00 0.72 3.56
C LEU A 89 2.51 0.87 3.31
N ALA A 90 3.08 2.06 3.56
CA ALA A 90 4.54 2.26 3.47
C ALA A 90 5.29 1.33 4.42
N PHE A 91 4.84 1.25 5.68
CA PHE A 91 5.44 0.39 6.70
C PHE A 91 5.33 -1.10 6.33
N PHE A 92 4.16 -1.54 5.86
CA PHE A 92 3.97 -2.93 5.42
C PHE A 92 4.94 -3.30 4.28
N HIS A 93 4.99 -2.50 3.22
CA HIS A 93 5.84 -2.81 2.07
C HIS A 93 7.34 -2.70 2.41
N ALA A 94 7.75 -1.72 3.22
CA ALA A 94 9.14 -1.62 3.68
C ALA A 94 9.52 -2.83 4.54
N GLY A 95 8.65 -3.25 5.46
CA GLY A 95 8.85 -4.44 6.26
C GLY A 95 8.96 -5.71 5.41
N ALA A 96 8.09 -5.88 4.43
CA ALA A 96 8.15 -7.00 3.48
C ALA A 96 9.48 -7.03 2.71
N VAL A 97 9.95 -5.86 2.23
CA VAL A 97 11.26 -5.75 1.55
C VAL A 97 12.39 -6.18 2.48
N LEU A 98 12.42 -5.69 3.72
CA LEU A 98 13.50 -6.01 4.68
C LEU A 98 13.54 -7.51 5.01
N VAL A 99 12.39 -8.11 5.32
CA VAL A 99 12.28 -9.55 5.63
C VAL A 99 12.72 -10.40 4.43
N MET A 100 12.27 -10.05 3.23
CA MET A 100 12.60 -10.83 2.03
C MET A 100 14.02 -10.57 1.55
N LEU A 101 14.58 -9.37 1.75
CA LEU A 101 15.99 -9.10 1.47
C LEU A 101 16.88 -9.97 2.37
N HIS A 102 16.53 -10.09 3.66
CA HIS A 102 17.23 -11.04 4.54
C HIS A 102 17.16 -12.48 4.01
N ALA A 103 15.98 -12.94 3.54
CA ALA A 103 15.85 -14.27 2.93
C ALA A 103 16.68 -14.42 1.66
N VAL A 104 16.74 -13.41 0.79
CA VAL A 104 17.61 -13.42 -0.40
C VAL A 104 19.08 -13.58 -0.01
N LEU A 105 19.55 -12.84 1.00
CA LEU A 105 20.94 -12.87 1.44
C LEU A 105 21.32 -14.19 2.13
N THR A 106 20.39 -14.84 2.81
CA THR A 106 20.67 -16.05 3.60
C THR A 106 20.35 -17.35 2.87
N THR A 107 19.32 -17.35 2.00
CA THR A 107 18.83 -18.58 1.33
C THR A 107 18.83 -18.49 -0.20
N GLY A 108 19.12 -17.32 -0.77
CA GLY A 108 19.04 -17.07 -2.21
C GLY A 108 17.61 -17.00 -2.77
N THR A 109 16.58 -16.95 -1.90
CA THR A 109 15.17 -17.00 -2.31
C THR A 109 14.43 -15.69 -2.00
N GLY A 110 13.34 -15.40 -2.71
CA GLY A 110 12.47 -14.25 -2.39
C GLY A 110 12.73 -12.98 -3.19
N LEU A 111 13.65 -12.99 -4.15
CA LEU A 111 13.98 -11.80 -4.97
C LEU A 111 12.74 -11.22 -5.67
N ASN A 112 11.85 -12.07 -6.18
CA ASN A 112 10.61 -11.66 -6.82
C ASN A 112 9.69 -10.86 -5.88
N VAL A 113 9.68 -11.20 -4.58
CA VAL A 113 8.89 -10.47 -3.57
C VAL A 113 9.54 -9.11 -3.28
N VAL A 114 10.88 -9.06 -3.17
CA VAL A 114 11.62 -7.79 -3.04
C VAL A 114 11.30 -6.87 -4.20
N LEU A 115 11.39 -7.37 -5.44
CA LEU A 115 11.10 -6.59 -6.65
C LEU A 115 9.64 -6.11 -6.72
N LEU A 116 8.69 -6.91 -6.22
CA LEU A 116 7.28 -6.54 -6.18
C LEU A 116 6.99 -5.45 -5.14
N HIS A 117 7.54 -5.59 -3.92
CA HIS A 117 7.21 -4.67 -2.81
C HIS A 117 8.02 -3.37 -2.84
N THR A 118 9.22 -3.35 -3.41
CA THR A 118 10.08 -2.15 -3.44
C THR A 118 9.40 -0.94 -4.12
N PRO A 119 8.77 -1.04 -5.30
CA PRO A 119 8.09 0.09 -5.92
C PRO A 119 6.98 0.66 -5.02
N PHE A 120 6.21 -0.20 -4.35
CA PHE A 120 5.16 0.25 -3.43
C PHE A 120 5.74 0.88 -2.16
N ALA A 121 6.81 0.32 -1.57
CA ALA A 121 7.49 0.92 -0.44
C ALA A 121 7.95 2.35 -0.76
N VAL A 122 8.60 2.54 -1.91
CA VAL A 122 9.06 3.86 -2.38
C VAL A 122 7.87 4.80 -2.63
N ALA A 123 6.85 4.34 -3.36
CA ALA A 123 5.72 5.17 -3.75
C ALA A 123 4.85 5.59 -2.54
N PHE A 124 4.58 4.69 -1.59
CA PHE A 124 3.84 5.05 -0.37
C PHE A 124 4.66 5.93 0.57
N THR A 125 5.99 5.72 0.68
CA THR A 125 6.87 6.62 1.44
C THR A 125 6.90 8.02 0.82
N TRP A 126 6.96 8.12 -0.51
CA TRP A 126 6.82 9.39 -1.20
C TRP A 126 5.46 10.04 -0.92
N HIS A 127 4.36 9.27 -0.98
CA HIS A 127 3.02 9.81 -0.67
C HIS A 127 2.92 10.32 0.77
N VAL A 128 3.47 9.61 1.75
CA VAL A 128 3.54 10.08 3.15
C VAL A 128 4.26 11.44 3.23
N ARG A 129 5.38 11.60 2.52
CA ARG A 129 6.16 12.85 2.52
C ARG A 129 5.39 14.03 1.95
N ILE A 130 4.74 13.87 0.78
CA ILE A 130 3.97 14.96 0.17
C ILE A 130 2.73 15.30 1.01
N ASN A 131 2.10 14.31 1.63
CA ASN A 131 0.94 14.53 2.50
C ASN A 131 1.33 15.33 3.74
N THR A 132 2.45 15.02 4.38
CA THR A 132 2.98 15.77 5.52
C THR A 132 3.35 17.20 5.12
N TYR A 133 4.06 17.36 4.00
CA TYR A 133 4.47 18.67 3.50
C TYR A 133 3.26 19.58 3.20
N ASP A 134 2.26 19.05 2.47
CA ASP A 134 1.05 19.81 2.12
C ASP A 134 0.25 20.23 3.36
N ARG A 135 0.21 19.37 4.39
CA ARG A 135 -0.44 19.70 5.65
C ARG A 135 0.27 20.82 6.38
N ASP A 136 1.58 20.74 6.50
CA ASP A 136 2.39 21.72 7.23
C ASP A 136 2.42 23.08 6.50
N SER A 137 2.42 23.07 5.15
CA SER A 137 2.40 24.30 4.35
C SER A 137 1.06 25.05 4.39
N LYS A 138 -0.04 24.35 4.69
CA LYS A 138 -1.39 24.93 4.80
C LYS A 138 -1.79 25.27 6.24
N TYR A 139 -0.97 24.90 7.22
CA TYR A 139 -1.22 25.23 8.60
C TYR A 139 -0.89 26.72 8.85
N ASP A 140 -1.92 27.57 8.78
CA ASP A 140 -1.87 28.91 9.34
C ASP A 140 -2.40 28.85 10.77
N PRO A 141 -1.56 29.05 11.80
CA PRO A 141 -2.00 29.02 13.21
C PRO A 141 -3.05 30.07 13.54
N ASN A 142 -3.24 31.07 12.65
CA ASN A 142 -4.23 32.14 12.82
C ASN A 142 -5.54 31.87 12.06
N ASP A 143 -5.60 30.86 11.18
CA ASP A 143 -6.82 30.51 10.48
C ASP A 143 -7.71 29.58 11.33
N ARG A 144 -8.64 30.20 12.08
CA ARG A 144 -9.61 29.50 12.93
C ARG A 144 -10.62 28.62 12.16
N ARG A 145 -10.54 28.54 10.83
CA ARG A 145 -11.44 27.74 9.98
C ARG A 145 -10.96 26.31 9.77
N THR A 146 -9.82 25.92 10.35
CA THR A 146 -9.20 24.58 10.18
C THR A 146 -9.51 23.60 11.31
N TRP A 147 -10.52 23.89 12.18
CA TRP A 147 -10.98 22.98 13.26
C TRP A 147 -12.37 22.44 13.00
#